data_2d5adee778a8a3ca08e40b07d391047b
#
_entry.id   2d5adee778a8a3ca08e40b07d391047b
#
_cell.length_a   1.000
_cell.length_b   1.000
_cell.length_c   1.000
_cell.angle_alpha   90.00
_cell.angle_beta   90.00
_cell.angle_gamma   90.00
#
_symmetry.space_group_name_H-M   'P 1'
#
loop_
_entity.id
_entity.type
_entity.pdbx_description
1 polymer ?
#
loop_
_entity_poly.entity_id
_entity_poly.type
_entity_poly.pdbx_seq_one_letter_code
_entity_poly.pdbx_strand_id
1 'polypeptide(L)'
;LTAATDVTGFGFLGHLSEMLNDKISFEIYAGNVPVIAAAREFADMGIIPEGSYKNRDFASKFVSGEADILLYDAQTSGGLLLAVPQSEANSALSRLKDAGYENSAVVGVATAKTEFGINLI
;
A
#
# COMPACT_ATOMS: atom_id res chain seq x y z
N LEU A 1 15.55 6.74 -5.84
CA LEU A 1 14.65 5.59 -5.90
C LEU A 1 15.39 4.32 -5.54
N THR A 2 14.95 3.65 -4.47
CA THR A 2 15.61 2.44 -3.96
C THR A 2 14.90 1.18 -4.45
N ALA A 3 13.58 1.20 -4.52
CA ALA A 3 12.75 0.11 -5.01
C ALA A 3 11.41 0.64 -5.50
N ALA A 4 10.73 -0.15 -6.31
CA ALA A 4 9.42 0.18 -6.83
C ALA A 4 8.65 -1.08 -7.18
N THR A 5 7.34 -1.00 -7.04
CA THR A 5 6.41 -2.00 -7.58
C THR A 5 5.14 -1.29 -8.06
N ASP A 6 4.48 -1.88 -9.01
CA ASP A 6 3.15 -1.43 -9.42
C ASP A 6 2.09 -2.20 -8.62
N VAL A 7 1.00 -1.52 -8.29
CA VAL A 7 -0.12 -2.12 -7.58
C VAL A 7 -1.11 -2.65 -8.60
N THR A 8 -1.22 -3.96 -8.68
CA THR A 8 -2.09 -4.65 -9.65
C THR A 8 -2.97 -5.70 -8.94
N GLY A 9 -3.05 -6.90 -9.47
CA GLY A 9 -4.01 -7.91 -9.05
C GLY A 9 -3.95 -8.36 -7.60
N PHE A 10 -2.79 -8.28 -6.95
CA PHE A 10 -2.63 -8.67 -5.54
C PHE A 10 -3.00 -7.57 -4.54
N GLY A 11 -3.34 -6.39 -5.04
CA GLY A 11 -3.70 -5.24 -4.20
C GLY A 11 -2.49 -4.57 -3.54
N PHE A 12 -2.77 -3.49 -2.79
CA PHE A 12 -1.72 -2.68 -2.15
C PHE A 12 -0.85 -3.52 -1.20
N LEU A 13 -1.47 -4.21 -0.25
CA LEU A 13 -0.71 -4.97 0.74
C LEU A 13 -0.03 -6.20 0.14
N GLY A 14 -0.65 -6.83 -0.85
CA GLY A 14 -0.04 -7.95 -1.56
C GLY A 14 1.24 -7.55 -2.29
N HIS A 15 1.19 -6.47 -3.05
CA HIS A 15 2.37 -5.98 -3.76
C HIS A 15 3.41 -5.36 -2.83
N LEU A 16 2.97 -4.70 -1.75
CA LEU A 16 3.90 -4.22 -0.73
C LEU A 16 4.69 -5.39 -0.11
N SER A 17 4.03 -6.52 0.11
CA SER A 17 4.70 -7.70 0.66
C SER A 17 5.83 -8.23 -0.22
N GLU A 18 5.76 -8.00 -1.52
CA GLU A 18 6.82 -8.37 -2.46
C GLU A 18 8.09 -7.53 -2.29
N MET A 19 7.98 -6.36 -1.68
CA MET A 19 9.11 -5.48 -1.39
C MET A 19 9.83 -5.84 -0.08
N LEU A 20 9.29 -6.79 0.69
CA LEU A 20 9.90 -7.26 1.93
C LEU A 20 11.15 -8.11 1.65
N ASN A 21 12.07 -8.08 2.61
CA ASN A 21 13.21 -8.99 2.66
C ASN A 21 13.48 -9.42 4.11
N ASP A 22 14.58 -10.10 4.37
CA ASP A 22 14.93 -10.62 5.68
C ASP A 22 15.45 -9.55 6.66
N LYS A 23 15.60 -8.30 6.21
CA LYS A 23 16.22 -7.22 6.99
C LYS A 23 15.26 -6.09 7.33
N ILE A 24 14.14 -5.97 6.61
CA ILE A 24 13.23 -4.83 6.74
C ILE A 24 11.81 -5.25 7.01
N SER A 25 11.09 -4.35 7.65
CA SER A 25 9.62 -4.34 7.75
C SER A 25 9.12 -2.97 7.32
N PHE A 26 7.81 -2.85 7.16
CA PHE A 26 7.19 -1.57 6.86
C PHE A 26 6.22 -1.18 7.97
N GLU A 27 6.22 0.09 8.34
CA GLU A 27 5.13 0.72 9.06
C GLU A 27 4.29 1.50 8.05
N ILE A 28 3.01 1.19 7.95
CA ILE A 28 2.11 1.78 6.97
C ILE A 28 1.06 2.63 7.69
N TYR A 29 0.97 3.88 7.28
CA TYR A 29 -0.05 4.82 7.74
C TYR A 29 -1.32 4.55 6.93
N ALA A 30 -2.16 3.63 7.42
CA ALA A 30 -3.31 3.13 6.68
C ALA A 30 -4.24 4.26 6.21
N GLY A 31 -4.42 5.29 7.04
CA GLY A 31 -5.24 6.45 6.70
C GLY A 31 -4.67 7.34 5.60
N ASN A 32 -3.38 7.20 5.28
CA ASN A 32 -2.73 7.99 4.23
C ASN A 32 -2.74 7.31 2.85
N VAL A 33 -3.12 6.04 2.80
CA VAL A 33 -3.21 5.32 1.52
C VAL A 33 -4.37 5.91 0.71
N PRO A 34 -4.10 6.46 -0.49
CA PRO A 34 -5.16 7.06 -1.29
C PRO A 34 -6.20 6.03 -1.72
N VAL A 35 -7.46 6.34 -1.50
CA VAL A 35 -8.60 5.50 -1.87
C VAL A 35 -9.59 6.35 -2.65
N ILE A 36 -10.06 5.83 -3.78
CA ILE A 36 -11.11 6.47 -4.56
C ILE A 36 -12.40 6.46 -3.74
N ALA A 37 -13.05 7.61 -3.60
CA ALA A 37 -14.26 7.75 -2.77
C ALA A 37 -15.38 6.77 -3.18
N ALA A 38 -15.59 6.58 -4.48
CA ALA A 38 -16.57 5.62 -4.98
C ALA A 38 -16.24 4.17 -4.57
N ALA A 39 -14.97 3.82 -4.51
CA ALA A 39 -14.56 2.49 -4.06
C ALA A 39 -14.94 2.27 -2.58
N ARG A 40 -14.76 3.30 -1.76
CA ARG A 40 -15.21 3.26 -0.36
C ARG A 40 -16.70 3.05 -0.25
N GLU A 41 -17.48 3.80 -1.02
CA GLU A 41 -18.94 3.68 -1.02
C GLU A 41 -19.39 2.28 -1.43
N PHE A 42 -18.82 1.72 -2.48
CA PHE A 42 -19.16 0.35 -2.92
C PHE A 42 -18.75 -0.70 -1.89
N ALA A 43 -17.59 -0.55 -1.27
CA ALA A 43 -17.15 -1.48 -0.22
C ALA A 43 -18.10 -1.46 0.99
N ASP A 44 -18.54 -0.28 1.40
CA ASP A 44 -19.49 -0.10 2.50
C ASP A 44 -20.85 -0.75 2.18
N MET A 45 -21.20 -0.85 0.91
CA MET A 45 -22.40 -1.55 0.42
C MET A 45 -22.18 -3.06 0.23
N GLY A 46 -21.00 -3.57 0.54
CA GLY A 46 -20.65 -4.98 0.35
C GLY A 46 -20.28 -5.35 -1.08
N ILE A 47 -20.12 -4.39 -1.98
CA ILE A 47 -19.71 -4.62 -3.36
C ILE A 47 -18.19 -4.70 -3.41
N ILE A 48 -17.65 -5.91 -3.22
CA ILE A 48 -16.22 -6.17 -3.12
C ILE A 48 -15.89 -7.34 -4.04
N PRO A 49 -14.89 -7.20 -4.94
CA PRO A 49 -14.46 -8.29 -5.80
C PRO A 49 -14.00 -9.51 -4.99
N GLU A 50 -14.30 -10.71 -5.48
CA GLU A 50 -13.85 -11.94 -4.84
C GLU A 50 -12.33 -11.99 -4.68
N GLY A 51 -11.59 -11.48 -5.65
CA GLY A 51 -10.14 -11.41 -5.61
C GLY A 51 -9.59 -10.64 -4.41
N SER A 52 -10.32 -9.65 -3.92
CA SER A 52 -9.92 -8.90 -2.71
C SER A 52 -9.87 -9.80 -1.48
N TYR A 53 -10.83 -10.69 -1.32
CA TYR A 53 -10.84 -11.66 -0.22
C TYR A 53 -9.71 -12.69 -0.34
N LYS A 54 -9.44 -13.15 -1.55
CA LYS A 54 -8.30 -14.05 -1.82
C LYS A 54 -6.97 -13.40 -1.51
N ASN A 55 -6.83 -12.13 -1.89
CA ASN A 55 -5.63 -11.33 -1.57
C ASN A 55 -5.44 -11.19 -0.07
N ARG A 56 -6.53 -10.94 0.66
CA ARG A 56 -6.50 -10.86 2.12
C ARG A 56 -6.03 -12.18 2.73
N ASP A 57 -6.58 -13.29 2.28
CA ASP A 57 -6.22 -14.62 2.80
C ASP A 57 -4.74 -14.93 2.56
N PHE A 58 -4.19 -14.48 1.45
CA PHE A 58 -2.77 -14.65 1.13
C PHE A 58 -1.86 -13.71 1.94
N ALA A 59 -2.19 -12.43 1.97
CA ALA A 59 -1.27 -11.39 2.47
C ALA A 59 -1.42 -11.09 3.96
N SER A 60 -2.56 -11.41 4.57
CA SER A 60 -2.83 -11.09 5.98
C SER A 60 -1.81 -11.68 6.95
N LYS A 61 -1.17 -12.79 6.61
CA LYS A 61 -0.11 -13.40 7.42
C LYS A 61 1.12 -12.51 7.61
N PHE A 62 1.35 -11.56 6.70
CA PHE A 62 2.45 -10.61 6.78
C PHE A 62 2.10 -9.34 7.54
N VAL A 63 0.82 -9.15 7.87
CA VAL A 63 0.27 -7.87 8.33
C VAL A 63 -0.10 -7.95 9.80
N SER A 64 0.39 -6.99 10.61
CA SER A 64 -0.04 -6.76 11.98
C SER A 64 -1.16 -5.74 12.01
N GLY A 65 -2.27 -6.08 12.63
CA GLY A 65 -3.46 -5.26 12.73
C GLY A 65 -4.53 -5.65 11.72
N GLU A 66 -5.73 -5.12 11.90
CA GLU A 66 -6.83 -5.31 10.98
C GLU A 66 -6.73 -4.28 9.85
N ALA A 67 -6.60 -4.77 8.64
CA ALA A 67 -6.60 -3.94 7.45
C ALA A 67 -8.00 -3.85 6.84
N ASP A 68 -8.34 -2.66 6.38
CA ASP A 68 -9.52 -2.47 5.55
C ASP A 68 -9.40 -3.34 4.28
N ILE A 69 -10.49 -3.94 3.85
CA ILE A 69 -10.52 -4.80 2.66
C ILE A 69 -10.02 -4.07 1.41
N LEU A 70 -10.21 -2.76 1.32
CA LEU A 70 -9.72 -1.97 0.18
C LEU A 70 -8.20 -1.98 0.04
N LEU A 71 -7.46 -2.22 1.12
CA LEU A 71 -6.00 -2.39 1.05
C LEU A 71 -5.58 -3.70 0.39
N TYR A 72 -6.52 -4.62 0.21
CA TYR A 72 -6.32 -5.88 -0.52
C TYR A 72 -7.00 -5.88 -1.90
N ASP A 73 -7.63 -4.76 -2.28
CA ASP A 73 -8.41 -4.69 -3.50
C ASP A 73 -7.57 -4.96 -4.75
N ALA A 74 -8.06 -5.86 -5.60
CA ALA A 74 -7.41 -6.17 -6.87
C ALA A 74 -7.55 -4.98 -7.82
N GLN A 75 -6.44 -4.52 -8.38
CA GLN A 75 -6.39 -3.35 -9.25
C GLN A 75 -5.99 -3.77 -10.66
N THR A 76 -6.71 -3.31 -11.68
CA THR A 76 -6.30 -3.52 -13.07
C THR A 76 -5.14 -2.58 -13.42
N SER A 77 -5.23 -1.34 -13.00
CA SER A 77 -4.22 -0.29 -13.22
C SER A 77 -4.14 0.57 -11.97
N GLY A 78 -3.54 0.03 -10.94
CA GLY A 78 -3.26 0.77 -9.72
C GLY A 78 -2.09 1.71 -9.88
N GLY A 79 -1.71 2.36 -8.80
CA GLY A 79 -0.56 3.26 -8.79
C GLY A 79 0.76 2.54 -8.64
N LEU A 80 1.81 3.32 -8.45
CA LEU A 80 3.14 2.84 -8.14
C LEU A 80 3.43 3.01 -6.64
N LEU A 81 4.07 2.02 -6.06
CA LEU A 81 4.72 2.12 -4.75
C LEU A 81 6.21 2.37 -4.98
N LEU A 82 6.70 3.46 -4.42
CA LEU A 82 8.08 3.88 -4.59
C LEU A 82 8.76 3.96 -3.22
N ALA A 83 9.92 3.33 -3.10
CA ALA A 83 10.78 3.49 -1.94
C ALA A 83 11.89 4.48 -2.27
N VAL A 84 11.99 5.55 -1.49
CA VAL A 84 13.00 6.59 -1.65
C VAL A 84 13.69 6.83 -0.31
N PRO A 85 14.92 7.33 -0.29
CA PRO A 85 15.55 7.74 0.96
C PRO A 85 14.67 8.76 1.71
N GLN A 86 14.61 8.65 3.02
CA GLN A 86 13.74 9.50 3.85
C GLN A 86 14.02 10.99 3.63
N SER A 87 15.29 11.37 3.43
CA SER A 87 15.68 12.75 3.16
C SER A 87 15.14 13.30 1.84
N GLU A 88 14.72 12.44 0.92
CA GLU A 88 14.22 12.81 -0.40
C GLU A 88 12.71 12.69 -0.53
N ALA A 89 12.01 12.17 0.50
CA ALA A 89 10.58 11.85 0.42
C ALA A 89 9.73 13.08 0.11
N ASN A 90 9.95 14.20 0.82
CA ASN A 90 9.16 15.41 0.61
C ASN A 90 9.41 16.03 -0.77
N SER A 91 10.65 16.02 -1.22
CA SER A 91 11.01 16.49 -2.57
C SER A 91 10.37 15.64 -3.66
N ALA A 92 10.42 14.32 -3.52
CA ALA A 92 9.80 13.40 -4.44
C ALA A 92 8.28 13.61 -4.51
N LEU A 93 7.64 13.74 -3.34
CA LEU A 93 6.20 13.99 -3.27
C LEU A 93 5.81 15.29 -3.97
N SER A 94 6.55 16.36 -3.73
CA SER A 94 6.31 17.66 -4.34
C SER A 94 6.43 17.58 -5.87
N ARG A 95 7.44 16.90 -6.38
CA ARG A 95 7.64 16.71 -7.81
C ARG A 95 6.53 15.89 -8.46
N LEU A 96 6.04 14.85 -7.77
CA LEU A 96 4.92 14.05 -8.25
C LEU A 96 3.65 14.88 -8.35
N LYS A 97 3.34 15.68 -7.34
CA LYS A 97 2.17 16.56 -7.35
C LYS A 97 2.27 17.62 -8.45
N ASP A 98 3.44 18.22 -8.62
CA ASP A 98 3.67 19.21 -9.68
C ASP A 98 3.52 18.58 -11.08
N ALA A 99 3.82 17.30 -11.22
CA ALA A 99 3.65 16.56 -12.47
C ALA A 99 2.19 16.11 -12.73
N GLY A 100 1.26 16.41 -11.82
CA GLY A 100 -0.16 16.10 -11.98
C GLY A 100 -0.66 14.90 -11.18
N TYR A 101 0.20 14.24 -10.40
CA TYR A 101 -0.18 13.11 -9.54
C TYR A 101 -0.61 13.61 -8.15
N GLU A 102 -1.75 14.31 -8.12
CA GLU A 102 -2.21 15.07 -6.95
C GLU A 102 -2.50 14.21 -5.72
N ASN A 103 -2.89 12.94 -5.93
CA ASN A 103 -3.23 12.02 -4.85
C ASN A 103 -2.02 11.25 -4.31
N SER A 104 -0.82 11.54 -4.80
CA SER A 104 0.40 10.94 -4.25
C SER A 104 0.54 11.27 -2.76
N ALA A 105 0.96 10.29 -1.99
CA ALA A 105 1.08 10.44 -0.54
C ALA A 105 2.26 9.62 -0.01
N VAL A 106 2.82 10.06 1.10
CA VAL A 106 3.73 9.23 1.90
C VAL A 106 2.85 8.28 2.70
N VAL A 107 2.94 6.98 2.41
CA VAL A 107 2.06 5.97 3.00
C VAL A 107 2.73 5.15 4.10
N GLY A 108 4.01 5.34 4.31
CA GLY A 108 4.71 4.62 5.36
C GLY A 108 6.22 4.78 5.31
N VAL A 109 6.89 4.00 6.15
CA VAL A 109 8.36 3.98 6.24
C VAL A 109 8.85 2.54 6.32
N ALA A 110 10.05 2.31 5.80
CA ALA A 110 10.77 1.06 6.02
C ALA A 110 11.49 1.13 7.37
N THR A 111 11.44 0.04 8.11
CA THR A 111 12.07 -0.08 9.43
C THR A 111 12.98 -1.30 9.47
N ALA A 112 13.74 -1.45 10.55
CA ALA A 112 14.41 -2.71 10.85
C ALA A 112 13.36 -3.83 11.01
N LYS A 113 13.76 -5.04 10.70
CA LYS A 113 12.87 -6.22 10.74
C LYS A 113 12.18 -6.36 12.09
N THR A 114 10.87 -6.54 12.07
CA THR A 114 10.02 -6.85 13.22
C THR A 114 9.33 -8.19 13.00
N GLU A 115 8.51 -8.63 13.96
CA GLU A 115 7.78 -9.91 13.87
C GLU A 115 6.94 -10.00 12.60
N PHE A 116 6.19 -8.93 12.29
CA PHE A 116 5.41 -8.85 11.06
C PHE A 116 6.13 -7.98 10.02
N GLY A 117 6.04 -8.40 8.77
CA GLY A 117 6.62 -7.65 7.67
C GLY A 117 5.95 -6.29 7.45
N ILE A 118 4.65 -6.20 7.67
CA ILE A 118 3.85 -4.99 7.49
C ILE A 118 3.10 -4.70 8.78
N ASN A 119 3.34 -3.51 9.35
CA ASN A 119 2.70 -3.06 10.58
C ASN A 119 1.81 -1.86 10.27
N LEU A 120 0.50 -2.02 10.41
CA LEU A 120 -0.45 -0.93 10.19
C LEU A 120 -0.53 -0.03 11.42
N ILE A 121 -0.54 1.25 11.16
CA ILE A 121 -0.62 2.29 12.17
C ILE A 121 -1.87 3.15 11.92
#